data_68bfc83f8feca071046ce4c5007b76e9
#
_entry.id   68bfc83f8feca071046ce4c5007b76e9
#
_cell.length_a   1.000
_cell.length_b   1.000
_cell.length_c   1.000
_cell.angle_alpha   90.00
_cell.angle_beta   90.00
_cell.angle_gamma   90.00
#
_symmetry.space_group_name_H-M   'P 1'
#
loop_
_entity.id
_entity.type
_entity.pdbx_description
1 polymer ?
#
loop_
_entity_poly.entity_id
_entity_poly.type
_entity_poly.pdbx_seq_one_letter_code
_entity_poly.pdbx_strand_id
1 'polypeptide(L)'
;MRKIALILAMLLIPCVSFAGLLGSSSSTTPVSKEYKQQLMGSPVYIQIFKEERTLDLYVKMGEQYQLLDSYKICKYSGGLGPKQRQGDFKSPEGFYSVQRNQLKPDSRYYKAINIGFPNAYDRAHGYEGKYLMIHGDCVSIGCYAMTNQGIDEIFQFVTGA
;
A
#
# COMPACT_ATOMS: atom_id res chain seq x y z
N MET A 1 -79.94 4.54 31.17
CA MET A 1 -78.69 3.69 31.18
C MET A 1 -78.14 3.68 29.78
N ARG A 2 -77.11 4.53 29.52
CA ARG A 2 -76.48 4.70 28.22
C ARG A 2 -75.23 3.76 28.15
N LYS A 3 -75.24 2.82 27.20
CA LYS A 3 -74.14 1.94 26.93
C LYS A 3 -73.18 2.67 25.98
N ILE A 4 -71.95 2.94 26.44
CA ILE A 4 -70.87 3.50 25.65
C ILE A 4 -70.10 2.32 25.02
N ALA A 5 -70.17 2.22 23.70
CA ALA A 5 -69.34 1.26 22.95
C ALA A 5 -67.97 1.88 22.67
N LEU A 6 -66.89 1.30 23.21
CA LEU A 6 -65.53 1.64 22.87
C LEU A 6 -65.15 0.95 21.54
N ILE A 7 -64.95 1.74 20.52
CA ILE A 7 -64.37 1.25 19.25
C ILE A 7 -62.83 1.33 19.38
N LEU A 8 -62.18 0.19 19.46
CA LEU A 8 -60.73 0.04 19.46
C LEU A 8 -60.26 0.09 18.01
N ALA A 9 -59.77 1.24 17.59
CA ALA A 9 -59.14 1.38 16.27
C ALA A 9 -57.73 0.78 16.30
N MET A 10 -57.57 -0.37 15.66
CA MET A 10 -56.28 -1.08 15.49
C MET A 10 -55.53 -0.41 14.37
N LEU A 11 -54.52 0.44 14.69
CA LEU A 11 -53.61 1.05 13.77
C LEU A 11 -52.63 -0.02 13.26
N LEU A 12 -52.83 -0.50 12.04
CA LEU A 12 -51.87 -1.30 11.30
C LEU A 12 -50.72 -0.40 10.83
N ILE A 13 -49.58 -0.49 11.51
CA ILE A 13 -48.33 0.15 11.06
C ILE A 13 -47.69 -0.77 9.99
N PRO A 14 -47.50 -0.32 8.73
CA PRO A 14 -46.78 -1.11 7.75
C PRO A 14 -45.31 -1.15 8.15
N CYS A 15 -44.80 -2.35 8.41
CA CYS A 15 -43.40 -2.62 8.62
C CYS A 15 -42.68 -2.45 7.29
N VAL A 16 -42.09 -1.26 7.06
CA VAL A 16 -41.22 -1.01 5.91
C VAL A 16 -39.90 -1.71 6.20
N SER A 17 -39.72 -2.88 5.60
CA SER A 17 -38.41 -3.58 5.59
C SER A 17 -37.44 -2.76 4.81
N PHE A 18 -36.56 -2.02 5.51
CA PHE A 18 -35.40 -1.36 4.91
C PHE A 18 -34.33 -2.44 4.66
N ALA A 19 -34.43 -3.11 3.52
CA ALA A 19 -33.36 -3.95 3.03
C ALA A 19 -32.19 -3.01 2.62
N GLY A 20 -31.29 -2.74 3.58
CA GLY A 20 -30.07 -2.02 3.33
C GLY A 20 -29.20 -2.82 2.37
N LEU A 21 -29.10 -2.36 1.14
CA LEU A 21 -28.05 -2.75 0.19
C LEU A 21 -26.69 -2.28 0.74
N LEU A 22 -26.05 -3.10 1.57
CA LEU A 22 -24.63 -2.97 1.87
C LEU A 22 -23.84 -3.74 0.79
N GLY A 23 -23.92 -3.25 -0.44
CA GLY A 23 -23.01 -3.58 -1.51
C GLY A 23 -21.90 -2.54 -1.56
N SER A 24 -20.93 -2.60 -0.65
CA SER A 24 -19.70 -1.84 -0.79
C SER A 24 -18.81 -2.56 -1.81
N SER A 25 -19.14 -2.43 -3.10
CA SER A 25 -18.19 -2.68 -4.16
C SER A 25 -17.27 -1.45 -4.21
N SER A 26 -16.10 -1.55 -3.60
CA SER A 26 -15.01 -0.61 -3.84
C SER A 26 -14.55 -0.81 -5.29
N SER A 27 -15.26 -0.21 -6.25
CA SER A 27 -14.74 0.02 -7.58
C SER A 27 -13.62 1.03 -7.42
N THR A 28 -12.39 0.57 -7.33
CA THR A 28 -11.19 1.41 -7.43
C THR A 28 -11.13 1.96 -8.85
N THR A 29 -11.83 3.05 -9.10
CA THR A 29 -11.65 3.84 -10.32
C THR A 29 -10.20 4.33 -10.30
N PRO A 30 -9.40 4.07 -11.35
CA PRO A 30 -8.03 4.55 -11.40
C PRO A 30 -7.99 6.05 -11.17
N VAL A 31 -7.14 6.50 -10.27
CA VAL A 31 -6.96 7.93 -9.98
C VAL A 31 -6.46 8.63 -11.24
N SER A 32 -7.10 9.74 -11.63
CA SER A 32 -6.73 10.44 -12.86
C SER A 32 -5.29 10.97 -12.78
N LYS A 33 -4.64 11.07 -13.94
CA LYS A 33 -3.26 11.54 -14.04
C LYS A 33 -3.11 12.98 -13.52
N GLU A 34 -4.09 13.82 -13.80
CA GLU A 34 -4.14 15.23 -13.36
C GLU A 34 -4.22 15.32 -11.84
N TYR A 35 -5.05 14.46 -11.24
CA TYR A 35 -5.17 14.43 -9.77
C TYR A 35 -3.88 13.91 -9.11
N LYS A 36 -3.24 12.89 -9.69
CA LYS A 36 -1.93 12.41 -9.24
C LYS A 36 -0.88 13.53 -9.26
N GLN A 37 -0.86 14.36 -10.29
CA GLN A 37 0.06 15.50 -10.39
C GLN A 37 -0.15 16.54 -9.28
N GLN A 38 -1.38 16.79 -8.86
CA GLN A 38 -1.68 17.71 -7.75
C GLN A 38 -1.18 17.21 -6.39
N LEU A 39 -1.00 15.90 -6.24
CA LEU A 39 -0.54 15.27 -5.02
C LEU A 39 1.00 15.14 -4.93
N MET A 40 1.72 15.50 -6.00
CA MET A 40 3.18 15.52 -5.98
C MET A 40 3.72 16.45 -4.90
N GLY A 41 4.72 16.00 -4.14
CA GLY A 41 5.29 16.73 -3.00
C GLY A 41 4.61 16.46 -1.66
N SER A 42 3.52 15.71 -1.64
CA SER A 42 2.91 15.26 -0.39
C SER A 42 3.71 14.09 0.21
N PRO A 43 3.75 13.95 1.55
CA PRO A 43 4.37 12.78 2.18
C PRO A 43 3.75 11.48 1.70
N VAL A 44 4.59 10.47 1.45
CA VAL A 44 4.16 9.17 0.96
C VAL A 44 4.43 8.07 1.97
N TYR A 45 3.62 7.02 1.90
CA TYR A 45 3.80 5.77 2.60
C TYR A 45 3.65 4.62 1.62
N ILE A 46 4.57 3.66 1.67
CA ILE A 46 4.56 2.47 0.81
C ILE A 46 4.29 1.26 1.70
N GLN A 47 3.32 0.45 1.31
CA GLN A 47 3.04 -0.83 1.94
C GLN A 47 3.25 -1.96 0.94
N ILE A 48 4.01 -2.99 1.34
CA ILE A 48 4.32 -4.13 0.50
C ILE A 48 3.73 -5.39 1.11
N PHE A 49 2.91 -6.07 0.35
CA PHE A 49 2.33 -7.36 0.66
C PHE A 49 3.03 -8.44 -0.16
N LYS A 50 3.90 -9.21 0.49
CA LYS A 50 4.74 -10.23 -0.20
C LYS A 50 3.91 -11.38 -0.75
N GLU A 51 2.93 -11.86 0.01
CA GLU A 51 2.08 -12.97 -0.37
C GLU A 51 1.22 -12.61 -1.59
N GLU A 52 0.59 -11.44 -1.57
CA GLU A 52 -0.26 -10.93 -2.64
C GLU A 52 0.56 -10.41 -3.82
N ARG A 53 1.84 -10.16 -3.61
CA ARG A 53 2.77 -9.56 -4.59
C ARG A 53 2.31 -8.19 -5.04
N THR A 54 1.92 -7.35 -4.09
CA THR A 54 1.50 -5.98 -4.35
C THR A 54 2.34 -4.97 -3.57
N LEU A 55 2.50 -3.81 -4.14
CA LEU A 55 3.04 -2.62 -3.52
C LEU A 55 1.99 -1.52 -3.63
N ASP A 56 1.49 -1.09 -2.49
CA ASP A 56 0.50 -0.02 -2.38
C ASP A 56 1.19 1.29 -2.05
N LEU A 57 0.94 2.31 -2.86
CA LEU A 57 1.43 3.66 -2.67
C LEU A 57 0.31 4.52 -2.06
N TYR A 58 0.58 5.05 -0.88
CA TYR A 58 -0.30 5.97 -0.18
C TYR A 58 0.28 7.38 -0.17
N VAL A 59 -0.59 8.36 -0.26
CA VAL A 59 -0.23 9.78 -0.18
C VAL A 59 -0.98 10.42 0.98
N LYS A 60 -0.31 11.30 1.75
CA LYS A 60 -0.93 12.03 2.84
C LYS A 60 -1.85 13.11 2.29
N MET A 61 -3.13 13.04 2.68
CA MET A 61 -4.18 14.00 2.32
C MET A 61 -4.81 14.50 3.62
N GLY A 62 -4.53 15.76 3.97
CA GLY A 62 -4.86 16.27 5.31
C GLY A 62 -4.12 15.49 6.40
N GLU A 63 -4.84 14.90 7.35
CA GLU A 63 -4.27 14.13 8.45
C GLU A 63 -4.17 12.62 8.20
N GLN A 64 -4.62 12.13 7.03
CA GLN A 64 -4.69 10.71 6.74
C GLN A 64 -3.91 10.34 5.48
N TYR A 65 -3.41 9.11 5.45
CA TYR A 65 -2.88 8.51 4.24
C TYR A 65 -4.00 7.81 3.48
N GLN A 66 -4.10 8.10 2.19
CA GLN A 66 -5.07 7.48 1.29
C GLN A 66 -4.36 6.71 0.19
N LEU A 67 -4.90 5.56 -0.18
CA LEU A 67 -4.36 4.75 -1.27
C LEU A 67 -4.45 5.52 -2.58
N LEU A 68 -3.30 5.74 -3.19
CA LEU A 68 -3.20 6.39 -4.49
C LEU A 68 -3.24 5.37 -5.64
N ASP A 69 -2.43 4.32 -5.50
CA ASP A 69 -2.37 3.25 -6.50
C ASP A 69 -1.78 1.97 -5.91
N SER A 70 -2.02 0.84 -6.60
CA SER A 70 -1.50 -0.48 -6.25
C SER A 70 -0.76 -1.08 -7.43
N TYR A 71 0.48 -1.50 -7.24
CA TYR A 71 1.37 -2.01 -8.27
C TYR A 71 1.67 -3.48 -8.02
N LYS A 72 1.61 -4.28 -9.09
CA LYS A 72 2.05 -5.67 -9.02
C LYS A 72 3.58 -5.75 -8.92
N ILE A 73 4.08 -6.48 -7.93
CA ILE A 73 5.49 -6.83 -7.84
C ILE A 73 5.80 -7.90 -8.88
N CYS A 74 6.71 -7.61 -9.82
CA CYS A 74 7.14 -8.56 -10.84
C CYS A 74 7.81 -9.78 -10.23
N LYS A 75 8.76 -9.52 -9.31
CA LYS A 75 9.57 -10.56 -8.71
C LYS A 75 10.10 -10.16 -7.34
N TYR A 76 10.04 -11.08 -6.42
CA TYR A 76 10.88 -11.14 -5.23
C TYR A 76 11.35 -12.59 -5.04
N SER A 77 12.26 -12.84 -4.12
CA SER A 77 12.80 -14.19 -3.90
C SER A 77 12.83 -14.56 -2.42
N GLY A 78 13.14 -15.82 -2.12
CA GLY A 78 13.32 -16.35 -0.78
C GLY A 78 12.04 -16.61 0.01
N GLY A 79 10.85 -16.48 -0.60
CA GLY A 79 9.55 -16.74 0.04
C GLY A 79 9.18 -15.74 1.13
N LEU A 80 8.22 -16.12 1.97
CA LEU A 80 7.73 -15.33 3.10
C LEU A 80 8.70 -15.35 4.29
N GLY A 81 8.50 -14.43 5.23
CA GLY A 81 9.32 -14.22 6.39
C GLY A 81 10.48 -13.24 6.17
N PRO A 82 11.02 -12.66 7.24
CA PRO A 82 11.99 -11.59 7.17
C PRO A 82 13.34 -12.05 6.61
N LYS A 83 14.07 -11.11 6.01
CA LYS A 83 15.49 -11.29 5.69
C LYS A 83 16.29 -11.35 6.99
N GLN A 84 17.18 -12.35 7.13
CA GLN A 84 17.98 -12.55 8.32
C GLN A 84 19.50 -12.52 8.03
N ARG A 85 19.94 -13.02 6.88
CA ARG A 85 21.37 -13.16 6.55
C ARG A 85 21.67 -12.72 5.13
N GLN A 86 22.88 -12.24 4.91
CA GLN A 86 23.38 -12.03 3.56
C GLN A 86 23.33 -13.36 2.77
N GLY A 87 22.77 -13.32 1.58
CA GLY A 87 22.66 -14.51 0.71
C GLY A 87 21.49 -15.46 1.00
N ASP A 88 20.58 -15.14 1.91
CA ASP A 88 19.37 -15.93 2.17
C ASP A 88 18.28 -15.74 1.09
N PHE A 89 18.53 -14.89 0.11
CA PHE A 89 17.63 -14.54 -0.99
C PHE A 89 16.30 -13.90 -0.57
N LYS A 90 16.07 -13.66 0.72
CA LYS A 90 14.82 -13.09 1.22
C LYS A 90 14.79 -11.58 1.05
N SER A 91 13.58 -11.07 0.80
CA SER A 91 13.28 -9.65 0.88
C SER A 91 12.92 -9.28 2.33
N PRO A 92 13.35 -8.10 2.82
CA PRO A 92 13.06 -7.66 4.19
C PRO A 92 11.57 -7.52 4.49
N GLU A 93 11.20 -7.71 5.75
CA GLU A 93 9.89 -7.38 6.30
C GLU A 93 10.11 -6.48 7.52
N GLY A 94 9.34 -5.41 7.62
CA GLY A 94 9.45 -4.43 8.71
C GLY A 94 9.18 -3.01 8.27
N PHE A 95 9.48 -2.05 9.17
CA PHE A 95 9.27 -0.62 8.94
C PHE A 95 10.60 0.05 8.64
N TYR A 96 10.67 0.76 7.53
CA TYR A 96 11.87 1.42 7.04
C TYR A 96 11.57 2.87 6.67
N SER A 97 12.55 3.74 6.85
CA SER A 97 12.49 5.14 6.40
C SER A 97 13.50 5.34 5.29
N VAL A 98 13.08 6.01 4.23
CA VAL A 98 13.93 6.32 3.08
C VAL A 98 14.33 7.79 3.12
N GLN A 99 15.65 8.03 3.02
CA GLN A 99 16.22 9.37 2.91
C GLN A 99 16.57 9.67 1.44
N ARG A 100 16.69 10.95 1.08
CA ARG A 100 16.98 11.38 -0.31
C ARG A 100 18.24 10.73 -0.90
N ASN A 101 19.29 10.52 -0.09
CA ASN A 101 20.54 9.88 -0.54
C ASN A 101 20.38 8.37 -0.84
N GLN A 102 19.26 7.77 -0.46
CA GLN A 102 18.91 6.38 -0.75
C GLN A 102 18.17 6.22 -2.08
N LEU A 103 17.79 7.32 -2.73
CA LEU A 103 17.20 7.32 -4.06
C LEU A 103 18.29 7.19 -5.11
N LYS A 104 18.13 6.27 -6.06
CA LYS A 104 19.09 5.96 -7.12
C LYS A 104 18.42 6.10 -8.50
N PRO A 105 18.40 7.32 -9.06
CA PRO A 105 17.80 7.56 -10.38
C PRO A 105 18.57 6.84 -11.49
N ASP A 106 19.90 6.68 -11.31
CA ASP A 106 20.81 6.06 -12.29
C ASP A 106 21.18 4.63 -11.88
N SER A 107 20.22 3.88 -11.33
CA SER A 107 20.45 2.47 -10.98
C SER A 107 20.63 1.62 -12.24
N ARG A 108 21.54 0.64 -12.20
CA ARG A 108 21.67 -0.36 -13.26
C ARG A 108 20.40 -1.21 -13.45
N TYR A 109 19.46 -1.16 -12.50
CA TYR A 109 18.13 -1.74 -12.57
C TYR A 109 17.08 -0.67 -12.85
N TYR A 110 17.38 0.24 -13.75
CA TYR A 110 16.56 1.38 -14.16
C TYR A 110 16.53 2.47 -13.10
N LYS A 111 15.64 2.39 -12.11
CA LYS A 111 15.58 3.26 -10.93
C LYS A 111 15.48 2.38 -9.69
N ALA A 112 16.05 2.84 -8.57
CA ALA A 112 15.98 2.09 -7.34
C ALA A 112 15.83 2.98 -6.11
N ILE A 113 15.12 2.46 -5.12
CA ILE A 113 14.93 3.05 -3.80
C ILE A 113 15.54 2.08 -2.80
N ASN A 114 16.65 2.45 -2.15
CA ASN A 114 17.23 1.65 -1.08
C ASN A 114 16.36 1.80 0.16
N ILE A 115 15.80 0.72 0.66
CA ILE A 115 14.85 0.76 1.78
C ILE A 115 15.51 1.00 3.15
N GLY A 116 16.86 0.95 3.24
CA GLY A 116 17.57 1.18 4.50
C GLY A 116 17.69 -0.04 5.41
N PHE A 117 17.55 -1.24 4.86
CA PHE A 117 17.82 -2.49 5.61
C PHE A 117 19.33 -2.59 5.94
N PRO A 118 19.72 -3.06 7.15
CA PRO A 118 18.91 -3.36 8.31
C PRO A 118 18.54 -2.12 9.12
N ASN A 119 17.30 -2.05 9.63
CA ASN A 119 16.86 -1.02 10.58
C ASN A 119 17.36 -1.32 12.01
N ALA A 120 16.90 -0.57 13.01
CA ALA A 120 17.30 -0.79 14.41
C ALA A 120 16.80 -2.14 14.96
N TYR A 121 15.61 -2.55 14.61
CA TYR A 121 15.05 -3.85 15.00
C TYR A 121 15.85 -5.00 14.38
N ASP A 122 16.13 -4.93 13.09
CA ASP A 122 16.91 -5.95 12.37
C ASP A 122 18.29 -6.15 13.01
N ARG A 123 18.98 -5.04 13.31
CA ARG A 123 20.29 -5.09 13.97
C ARG A 123 20.23 -5.68 15.38
N ALA A 124 19.19 -5.37 16.16
CA ALA A 124 19.00 -5.93 17.48
C ALA A 124 18.79 -7.46 17.46
N HIS A 125 18.25 -7.97 16.34
CA HIS A 125 18.07 -9.41 16.10
C HIS A 125 19.24 -10.08 15.37
N GLY A 126 20.33 -9.34 15.12
CA GLY A 126 21.48 -9.85 14.38
C GLY A 126 21.21 -10.09 12.89
N TYR A 127 20.17 -9.46 12.34
CA TYR A 127 19.90 -9.57 10.91
C TYR A 127 20.89 -8.71 10.12
N GLU A 128 21.36 -9.26 9.01
CA GLU A 128 22.39 -8.63 8.21
C GLU A 128 22.11 -8.72 6.70
N GLY A 129 22.70 -7.80 5.97
CA GLY A 129 22.60 -7.67 4.52
C GLY A 129 22.69 -6.22 4.11
N LYS A 130 22.74 -6.00 2.80
CA LYS A 130 22.86 -4.65 2.23
C LYS A 130 22.25 -4.58 0.84
N TYR A 131 21.95 -3.36 0.40
CA TYR A 131 21.43 -3.06 -0.94
C TYR A 131 20.08 -3.73 -1.25
N LEU A 132 19.19 -3.76 -0.26
CA LEU A 132 17.81 -4.20 -0.45
C LEU A 132 16.99 -3.02 -0.97
N MET A 133 16.39 -3.19 -2.14
CA MET A 133 15.81 -2.09 -2.90
C MET A 133 14.42 -2.44 -3.44
N ILE A 134 13.64 -1.41 -3.70
CA ILE A 134 12.53 -1.41 -4.64
C ILE A 134 13.10 -0.86 -5.94
N HIS A 135 13.02 -1.59 -7.07
CA HIS A 135 13.67 -1.18 -8.33
C HIS A 135 12.92 -1.69 -9.57
N GLY A 136 13.30 -1.21 -10.74
CA GLY A 136 12.76 -1.64 -12.04
C GLY A 136 13.33 -2.97 -12.55
N ASP A 137 13.20 -3.20 -13.86
CA ASP A 137 13.73 -4.33 -14.62
C ASP A 137 13.17 -5.72 -14.28
N CYS A 138 12.17 -5.84 -13.46
CA CYS A 138 11.47 -7.11 -13.18
C CYS A 138 12.39 -8.31 -12.84
N VAL A 139 13.63 -8.10 -12.38
CA VAL A 139 14.58 -9.14 -11.97
C VAL A 139 15.01 -8.94 -10.53
N SER A 140 15.05 -9.99 -9.71
CA SER A 140 15.41 -9.83 -8.31
C SER A 140 16.09 -11.07 -7.72
N ILE A 141 17.01 -10.78 -6.78
CA ILE A 141 17.54 -11.68 -5.76
C ILE A 141 17.52 -10.92 -4.43
N GLY A 142 16.40 -10.99 -3.68
CA GLY A 142 16.20 -10.33 -2.38
C GLY A 142 15.61 -8.92 -2.42
N CYS A 143 15.47 -8.30 -3.58
CA CYS A 143 14.83 -7.00 -3.77
C CYS A 143 13.33 -7.14 -4.13
N TYR A 144 12.61 -6.02 -4.14
CA TYR A 144 11.26 -5.92 -4.70
C TYR A 144 11.35 -5.33 -6.10
N ALA A 145 11.26 -6.20 -7.12
CA ALA A 145 11.37 -5.78 -8.52
C ALA A 145 10.00 -5.43 -9.10
N MET A 146 9.93 -4.22 -9.65
CA MET A 146 8.76 -3.63 -10.30
C MET A 146 8.94 -3.58 -11.82
N THR A 147 7.86 -3.33 -12.55
CA THR A 147 8.00 -2.87 -13.94
C THR A 147 8.65 -1.49 -14.00
N ASN A 148 9.28 -1.15 -15.12
CA ASN A 148 9.87 0.19 -15.28
C ASN A 148 8.80 1.29 -15.19
N GLN A 149 7.61 1.07 -15.72
CA GLN A 149 6.49 1.99 -15.59
C GLN A 149 6.05 2.15 -14.12
N GLY A 150 5.95 1.06 -13.37
CA GLY A 150 5.56 1.12 -11.95
C GLY A 150 6.59 1.84 -11.10
N ILE A 151 7.88 1.53 -11.25
CA ILE A 151 8.92 2.23 -10.48
C ILE A 151 9.04 3.70 -10.89
N ASP A 152 8.76 4.08 -12.13
CA ASP A 152 8.76 5.48 -12.55
C ASP A 152 7.78 6.32 -11.74
N GLU A 153 6.56 5.85 -11.62
CA GLU A 153 5.52 6.55 -10.88
C GLU A 153 5.84 6.58 -9.37
N ILE A 154 6.18 5.43 -8.78
CA ILE A 154 6.57 5.34 -7.38
C ILE A 154 7.75 6.29 -7.08
N PHE A 155 8.78 6.28 -7.93
CA PHE A 155 9.98 7.09 -7.76
C PHE A 155 9.69 8.59 -7.83
N GLN A 156 8.80 9.02 -8.72
CA GLN A 156 8.36 10.42 -8.83
C GLN A 156 7.74 10.90 -7.52
N PHE A 157 6.82 10.13 -6.95
CA PHE A 157 6.18 10.47 -5.67
C PHE A 157 7.18 10.51 -4.52
N VAL A 158 8.04 9.50 -4.39
CA VAL A 158 9.04 9.42 -3.33
C VAL A 158 10.10 10.52 -3.44
N THR A 159 10.45 10.95 -4.65
CA THR A 159 11.40 12.04 -4.88
C THR A 159 10.81 13.40 -4.52
N GLY A 160 9.52 13.58 -4.73
CA GLY A 160 8.80 14.82 -4.46
C GLY A 160 8.39 15.01 -3.00
N ALA A 161 8.36 13.95 -2.21
CA ALA A 161 7.88 13.91 -0.84
C ALA A 161 8.81 14.61 0.18
#